data_359e74d21ce6bb133819315f269b46f0
#
_entry.id   359e74d21ce6bb133819315f269b46f0
#
_cell.length_a   1.000
_cell.length_b   1.000
_cell.length_c   1.000
_cell.angle_alpha   90.00
_cell.angle_beta   90.00
_cell.angle_gamma   90.00
#
_symmetry.space_group_name_H-M   'P 1'
#
loop_
_entity.id
_entity.type
_entity.pdbx_description
1 polymer ?
#
loop_
_entity_poly.entity_id
_entity_poly.type
_entity_poly.pdbx_seq_one_letter_code
_entity_poly.pdbx_strand_id
1 'polypeptide(L)'
;MPLDLKLEHVFFAYPGGADVLRDITLDVQPGEFVAIAGPNGGGKTTLVRLVLGLERPRAGRAELGGVPAYRYRPRTRIVYLAQRAQLGIEAPATVREVVTAGRAAAHGLFGRLNDRDRELVAEAIERVGMTEHARTSLARLSGGQQQRAFIAKALAAEPELLVLDEPTTGVDVDAQEAFADLLSELHRETGTTILYVSHEFGAVESLVDRLVLVRRSIVFDGPPSGLPAGWHDPSHAHA
;
A
#
# COMPACT_ATOMS: atom_id res chain seq x y z
N MET A 1 -9.94 12.89 5.93
CA MET A 1 -10.28 11.97 7.05
C MET A 1 -9.88 10.58 6.62
N PRO A 2 -9.36 9.73 7.51
CA PRO A 2 -9.01 8.34 7.17
C PRO A 2 -10.21 7.62 6.54
N LEU A 3 -9.94 6.69 5.64
CA LEU A 3 -10.96 6.02 4.83
C LEU A 3 -11.20 4.60 5.36
N ASP A 4 -12.47 4.25 5.59
CA ASP A 4 -12.90 2.88 5.88
C ASP A 4 -12.97 2.04 4.59
N LEU A 5 -12.79 0.74 4.77
CA LEU A 5 -12.90 -0.24 3.70
C LEU A 5 -13.78 -1.39 4.16
N LYS A 6 -14.74 -1.79 3.34
CA LYS A 6 -15.62 -2.91 3.65
C LYS A 6 -15.75 -3.87 2.48
N LEU A 7 -15.49 -5.15 2.74
CA LEU A 7 -15.78 -6.27 1.84
C LEU A 7 -16.81 -7.16 2.52
N GLU A 8 -17.91 -7.47 1.83
CA GLU A 8 -18.98 -8.32 2.35
C GLU A 8 -19.25 -9.48 1.39
N HIS A 9 -18.95 -10.69 1.86
CA HIS A 9 -19.19 -11.93 1.11
C HIS A 9 -18.69 -11.89 -0.33
N VAL A 10 -17.45 -11.38 -0.52
CA VAL A 10 -16.88 -11.15 -1.85
C VAL A 10 -16.37 -12.45 -2.45
N PHE A 11 -16.87 -12.76 -3.66
CA PHE A 11 -16.36 -13.81 -4.55
C PHE A 11 -15.79 -13.17 -5.80
N PHE A 12 -14.65 -13.70 -6.26
CA PHE A 12 -14.01 -13.20 -7.47
C PHE A 12 -13.32 -14.29 -8.27
N ALA A 13 -13.49 -14.25 -9.58
CA ALA A 13 -12.75 -15.03 -10.57
C ALA A 13 -12.45 -14.15 -11.79
N TYR A 14 -11.28 -14.34 -12.41
CA TYR A 14 -11.00 -13.75 -13.72
C TYR A 14 -11.83 -14.47 -14.82
N PRO A 15 -12.09 -13.80 -15.97
CA PRO A 15 -12.86 -14.41 -17.05
C PRO A 15 -12.31 -15.79 -17.46
N GLY A 16 -13.16 -16.80 -17.44
CA GLY A 16 -12.81 -18.18 -17.81
C GLY A 16 -11.96 -18.93 -16.77
N GLY A 17 -11.62 -18.32 -15.64
CA GLY A 17 -10.79 -18.92 -14.60
C GLY A 17 -11.58 -19.48 -13.41
N ALA A 18 -10.87 -20.22 -12.54
CA ALA A 18 -11.37 -20.65 -11.25
C ALA A 18 -11.46 -19.47 -10.27
N ASP A 19 -12.23 -19.65 -9.19
CA ASP A 19 -12.34 -18.66 -8.11
C ASP A 19 -10.96 -18.38 -7.50
N VAL A 20 -10.58 -17.11 -7.54
CA VAL A 20 -9.35 -16.58 -6.90
C VAL A 20 -9.64 -16.20 -5.46
N LEU A 21 -10.82 -15.62 -5.20
CA LEU A 21 -11.28 -15.27 -3.86
C LEU A 21 -12.67 -15.86 -3.63
N ARG A 22 -12.88 -16.37 -2.39
CA ARG A 22 -14.11 -17.03 -1.97
C ARG A 22 -14.55 -16.52 -0.62
N ASP A 23 -15.74 -15.95 -0.57
CA ASP A 23 -16.41 -15.49 0.65
C ASP A 23 -15.51 -14.61 1.53
N ILE A 24 -14.92 -13.58 0.93
CA ILE A 24 -14.10 -12.62 1.66
C ILE A 24 -15.02 -11.62 2.36
N THR A 25 -14.94 -11.61 3.69
CA THR A 25 -15.55 -10.57 4.53
C THR A 25 -14.44 -9.92 5.34
N LEU A 26 -14.25 -8.61 5.14
CA LEU A 26 -13.20 -7.81 5.78
C LEU A 26 -13.72 -6.39 6.00
N ASP A 27 -13.62 -5.89 7.21
CA ASP A 27 -13.98 -4.54 7.60
C ASP A 27 -12.74 -3.87 8.18
N VAL A 28 -12.22 -2.83 7.53
CA VAL A 28 -11.05 -2.06 7.97
C VAL A 28 -11.51 -0.68 8.42
N GLN A 29 -11.22 -0.37 9.66
CA GLN A 29 -11.64 0.88 10.28
C GLN A 29 -10.76 2.06 9.81
N PRO A 30 -11.30 3.28 9.83
CA PRO A 30 -10.51 4.49 9.53
C PRO A 30 -9.30 4.59 10.45
N GLY A 31 -8.11 4.73 9.88
CA GLY A 31 -6.86 4.83 10.63
C GLY A 31 -6.30 3.51 11.13
N GLU A 32 -6.84 2.37 10.75
CA GLU A 32 -6.30 1.06 11.10
C GLU A 32 -5.09 0.71 10.22
N PHE A 33 -4.04 0.13 10.82
CA PHE A 33 -2.91 -0.44 10.11
C PHE A 33 -3.09 -1.96 9.97
N VAL A 34 -3.53 -2.40 8.82
CA VAL A 34 -3.81 -3.82 8.54
C VAL A 34 -2.75 -4.42 7.65
N ALA A 35 -2.14 -5.53 8.11
CA ALA A 35 -1.28 -6.36 7.26
C ALA A 35 -2.08 -7.48 6.60
N ILE A 36 -1.86 -7.69 5.31
CA ILE A 36 -2.46 -8.77 4.52
C ILE A 36 -1.37 -9.75 4.10
N ALA A 37 -1.44 -10.96 4.62
CA ALA A 37 -0.50 -12.04 4.37
C ALA A 37 -1.08 -13.18 3.57
N GLY A 38 -0.21 -14.08 3.16
CA GLY A 38 -0.60 -15.34 2.53
C GLY A 38 0.38 -15.78 1.44
N PRO A 39 0.26 -17.02 0.95
CA PRO A 39 1.14 -17.57 -0.06
C PRO A 39 1.01 -16.85 -1.40
N ASN A 40 2.00 -17.05 -2.27
CA ASN A 40 1.93 -16.62 -3.66
C ASN A 40 0.75 -17.32 -4.35
N GLY A 41 -0.04 -16.56 -5.12
CA GLY A 41 -1.29 -17.07 -5.69
C GLY A 41 -2.47 -17.20 -4.69
N GLY A 42 -2.31 -16.81 -3.43
CA GLY A 42 -3.36 -16.81 -2.40
C GLY A 42 -4.47 -15.79 -2.61
N GLY A 43 -4.33 -14.86 -3.57
CA GLY A 43 -5.35 -13.87 -3.89
C GLY A 43 -5.08 -12.46 -3.35
N LYS A 44 -3.94 -12.21 -2.67
CA LYS A 44 -3.60 -10.91 -2.07
C LYS A 44 -3.70 -9.74 -3.05
N THR A 45 -3.01 -9.81 -4.18
CA THR A 45 -3.05 -8.75 -5.22
C THR A 45 -4.46 -8.58 -5.82
N THR A 46 -5.22 -9.68 -5.94
CA THR A 46 -6.62 -9.61 -6.39
C THR A 46 -7.49 -8.91 -5.35
N LEU A 47 -7.29 -9.19 -4.07
CA LEU A 47 -7.95 -8.48 -2.98
C LEU A 47 -7.65 -6.98 -3.02
N VAL A 48 -6.38 -6.60 -3.18
CA VAL A 48 -5.97 -5.19 -3.37
C VAL A 48 -6.68 -4.55 -4.57
N ARG A 49 -6.76 -5.23 -5.71
CA ARG A 49 -7.46 -4.71 -6.91
C ARG A 49 -8.95 -4.47 -6.67
N LEU A 50 -9.60 -5.34 -5.90
CA LEU A 50 -11.01 -5.14 -5.50
C LEU A 50 -11.16 -3.94 -4.57
N VAL A 51 -10.30 -3.82 -3.56
CA VAL A 51 -10.24 -2.68 -2.64
C VAL A 51 -10.05 -1.38 -3.42
N LEU A 52 -9.10 -1.35 -4.35
CA LEU A 52 -8.85 -0.19 -5.19
C LEU A 52 -9.96 0.05 -6.22
N GLY A 53 -10.95 -0.84 -6.33
CA GLY A 53 -12.03 -0.76 -7.33
C GLY A 53 -11.54 -0.86 -8.78
N LEU A 54 -10.38 -1.49 -8.99
CA LEU A 54 -9.83 -1.83 -10.31
C LEU A 54 -10.52 -3.06 -10.89
N GLU A 55 -11.03 -3.93 -10.01
CA GLU A 55 -11.84 -5.08 -10.33
C GLU A 55 -13.20 -4.97 -9.64
N ARG A 56 -14.19 -5.74 -10.11
CA ARG A 56 -15.51 -5.83 -9.50
C ARG A 56 -15.76 -7.23 -8.98
N PRO A 57 -16.29 -7.37 -7.78
CA PRO A 57 -16.64 -8.69 -7.28
C PRO A 57 -17.70 -9.35 -8.16
N ARG A 58 -17.60 -10.66 -8.32
CA ARG A 58 -18.63 -11.49 -8.99
C ARG A 58 -19.91 -11.61 -8.15
N ALA A 59 -19.72 -11.69 -6.82
CA ALA A 59 -20.78 -11.65 -5.83
C ALA A 59 -20.27 -10.93 -4.58
N GLY A 60 -21.18 -10.43 -3.76
CA GLY A 60 -20.86 -9.63 -2.59
C GLY A 60 -20.62 -8.15 -2.92
N ARG A 61 -20.02 -7.40 -1.99
CA ARG A 61 -19.78 -5.96 -2.11
C ARG A 61 -18.37 -5.59 -1.67
N ALA A 62 -17.75 -4.64 -2.39
CA ALA A 62 -16.50 -3.98 -2.01
C ALA A 62 -16.76 -2.48 -1.99
N GLU A 63 -16.57 -1.84 -0.83
CA GLU A 63 -16.90 -0.44 -0.56
C GLU A 63 -15.71 0.31 0.04
N LEU A 64 -15.62 1.58 -0.28
CA LEU A 64 -14.71 2.56 0.29
C LEU A 64 -15.51 3.78 0.72
N GLY A 65 -15.44 4.19 1.98
CA GLY A 65 -16.22 5.32 2.49
C GLY A 65 -17.72 5.12 2.28
N GLY A 66 -18.24 3.91 2.42
CA GLY A 66 -19.66 3.58 2.25
C GLY A 66 -20.17 3.61 0.80
N VAL A 67 -19.27 3.73 -0.21
CA VAL A 67 -19.67 3.67 -1.62
C VAL A 67 -18.92 2.53 -2.34
N PRO A 68 -19.53 1.93 -3.39
CA PRO A 68 -18.85 0.87 -4.14
C PRO A 68 -17.44 1.32 -4.58
N ALA A 69 -16.41 0.52 -4.29
CA ALA A 69 -15.01 0.87 -4.50
C ALA A 69 -14.71 1.35 -5.93
N TYR A 70 -15.33 0.73 -6.95
CA TYR A 70 -15.17 1.14 -8.35
C TYR A 70 -15.81 2.50 -8.67
N ARG A 71 -16.68 3.03 -7.80
CA ARG A 71 -17.33 4.35 -7.92
C ARG A 71 -16.72 5.40 -7.03
N TYR A 72 -15.87 5.02 -6.07
CA TYR A 72 -15.29 5.97 -5.12
C TYR A 72 -14.56 7.12 -5.84
N ARG A 73 -14.82 8.33 -5.39
CA ARG A 73 -14.15 9.58 -5.82
C ARG A 73 -14.00 10.47 -4.57
N PRO A 74 -12.91 11.23 -4.39
CA PRO A 74 -11.75 11.40 -5.29
C PRO A 74 -10.71 10.26 -5.15
N ARG A 75 -10.22 9.76 -6.30
CA ARG A 75 -9.16 8.75 -6.34
C ARG A 75 -7.80 9.23 -5.83
N THR A 76 -7.60 10.55 -5.79
CA THR A 76 -6.39 11.21 -5.31
C THR A 76 -6.13 11.01 -3.83
N ARG A 77 -7.14 10.59 -3.06
CA ARG A 77 -7.02 10.26 -1.64
C ARG A 77 -6.56 8.82 -1.38
N ILE A 78 -6.38 8.04 -2.43
CA ILE A 78 -5.88 6.67 -2.36
C ILE A 78 -4.52 6.64 -3.02
N VAL A 79 -3.49 6.22 -2.28
CA VAL A 79 -2.17 5.96 -2.84
C VAL A 79 -1.92 4.46 -2.84
N TYR A 80 -1.55 3.95 -4.01
CA TYR A 80 -1.14 2.57 -4.20
C TYR A 80 0.32 2.52 -4.64
N LEU A 81 1.16 1.90 -3.83
CA LEU A 81 2.52 1.56 -4.17
C LEU A 81 2.59 0.09 -4.55
N ALA A 82 2.61 -0.16 -5.86
CA ALA A 82 2.72 -1.50 -6.42
C ALA A 82 4.10 -2.09 -6.20
N GLN A 83 4.19 -3.41 -6.27
CA GLN A 83 5.45 -4.15 -6.21
C GLN A 83 6.50 -3.54 -7.16
N ARG A 84 7.72 -3.36 -6.64
CA ARG A 84 8.83 -2.65 -7.29
C ARG A 84 9.13 -3.09 -8.74
N ALA A 85 8.97 -4.39 -9.04
CA ALA A 85 9.19 -4.94 -10.37
C ALA A 85 8.26 -4.37 -11.47
N GLN A 86 7.11 -3.79 -11.07
CA GLN A 86 6.13 -3.21 -12.00
C GLN A 86 6.37 -1.72 -12.28
N LEU A 87 7.27 -1.06 -11.52
CA LEU A 87 7.43 0.40 -11.58
C LEU A 87 8.36 0.90 -12.70
N GLY A 88 8.96 -0.02 -13.49
CA GLY A 88 9.81 0.37 -14.63
C GLY A 88 10.86 1.42 -14.24
N ILE A 89 11.83 1.04 -13.37
CA ILE A 89 12.82 1.94 -12.74
C ILE A 89 13.75 2.63 -13.77
N GLU A 90 13.58 2.37 -15.04
CA GLU A 90 14.33 3.03 -16.13
C GLU A 90 13.84 4.44 -16.47
N ALA A 91 12.81 4.94 -15.82
CA ALA A 91 12.36 6.31 -16.04
C ALA A 91 13.44 7.31 -15.59
N PRO A 92 13.88 8.23 -16.45
CA PRO A 92 14.90 9.23 -16.13
C PRO A 92 14.43 10.30 -15.14
N ALA A 93 13.32 10.04 -14.43
CA ALA A 93 12.70 10.96 -13.49
C ALA A 93 13.55 11.12 -12.21
N THR A 94 13.68 12.35 -11.76
CA THR A 94 14.32 12.70 -10.48
C THR A 94 13.39 12.41 -9.29
N VAL A 95 13.97 12.31 -8.09
CA VAL A 95 13.21 12.19 -6.83
C VAL A 95 12.11 13.26 -6.76
N ARG A 96 12.46 14.53 -6.99
CA ARG A 96 11.51 15.65 -6.96
C ARG A 96 10.37 15.48 -7.94
N GLU A 97 10.63 15.04 -9.16
CA GLU A 97 9.59 14.81 -10.17
C GLU A 97 8.63 13.67 -9.74
N VAL A 98 9.19 12.59 -9.20
CA VAL A 98 8.38 11.47 -8.69
C VAL A 98 7.50 11.89 -7.52
N VAL A 99 8.06 12.64 -6.55
CA VAL A 99 7.28 13.14 -5.40
C VAL A 99 6.23 14.15 -5.87
N THR A 100 6.58 15.03 -6.80
CA THR A 100 5.67 15.99 -7.42
C THR A 100 4.47 15.29 -8.10
N ALA A 101 4.69 14.13 -8.72
CA ALA A 101 3.60 13.36 -9.33
C ALA A 101 2.54 12.91 -8.31
N GLY A 102 2.91 12.75 -7.02
CA GLY A 102 1.96 12.50 -5.93
C GLY A 102 0.94 13.62 -5.78
N ARG A 103 1.38 14.87 -5.87
CA ARG A 103 0.49 16.06 -5.80
C ARG A 103 -0.23 16.35 -7.12
N ALA A 104 0.45 16.14 -8.25
CA ALA A 104 -0.13 16.42 -9.56
C ALA A 104 -1.44 15.67 -9.81
N ALA A 105 -1.59 14.46 -9.26
CA ALA A 105 -2.82 13.69 -9.34
C ALA A 105 -4.04 14.43 -8.75
N ALA A 106 -3.84 15.28 -7.74
CA ALA A 106 -4.91 16.05 -7.12
C ALA A 106 -5.47 17.18 -8.01
N HIS A 107 -4.66 17.65 -8.97
CA HIS A 107 -4.99 18.80 -9.82
C HIS A 107 -5.48 18.40 -11.23
N GLY A 108 -5.50 17.10 -11.53
CA GLY A 108 -5.90 16.59 -12.86
C GLY A 108 -4.86 16.90 -13.95
N LEU A 109 -5.19 16.53 -15.19
CA LEU A 109 -4.25 16.50 -16.32
C LEU A 109 -3.66 17.87 -16.71
N PHE A 110 -4.35 18.97 -16.41
CA PHE A 110 -3.96 20.34 -16.76
C PHE A 110 -3.75 21.23 -15.53
N GLY A 111 -3.82 20.66 -14.32
CA GLY A 111 -3.68 21.41 -13.08
C GLY A 111 -2.25 21.87 -12.84
N ARG A 112 -2.08 23.12 -12.39
CA ARG A 112 -0.79 23.67 -12.01
C ARG A 112 -0.60 23.51 -10.50
N LEU A 113 0.60 23.09 -10.09
CA LEU A 113 0.97 23.07 -8.69
C LEU A 113 1.03 24.48 -8.14
N ASN A 114 0.37 24.71 -7.02
CA ASN A 114 0.44 25.95 -6.26
C ASN A 114 1.65 25.94 -5.30
N ASP A 115 1.85 27.01 -4.55
CA ASP A 115 2.99 27.11 -3.63
C ASP A 115 2.88 26.11 -2.48
N ARG A 116 1.67 25.83 -1.98
CA ARG A 116 1.45 24.80 -0.94
C ARG A 116 1.83 23.41 -1.43
N ASP A 117 1.55 23.07 -2.69
CA ASP A 117 1.97 21.78 -3.25
C ASP A 117 3.49 21.66 -3.32
N ARG A 118 4.19 22.77 -3.65
CA ARG A 118 5.67 22.79 -3.68
C ARG A 118 6.26 22.63 -2.29
N GLU A 119 5.66 23.24 -1.28
CA GLU A 119 6.01 23.06 0.13
C GLU A 119 5.83 21.61 0.55
N LEU A 120 4.67 21.00 0.33
CA LEU A 120 4.40 19.59 0.66
C LEU A 120 5.37 18.62 -0.02
N VAL A 121 5.75 18.90 -1.27
CA VAL A 121 6.77 18.10 -1.97
C VAL A 121 8.14 18.26 -1.29
N ALA A 122 8.53 19.48 -0.90
CA ALA A 122 9.80 19.73 -0.22
C ALA A 122 9.83 19.09 1.17
N GLU A 123 8.80 19.28 1.96
CA GLU A 123 8.59 18.66 3.28
C GLU A 123 8.66 17.12 3.19
N ALA A 124 7.96 16.52 2.24
CA ALA A 124 7.98 15.08 2.05
C ALA A 124 9.38 14.53 1.69
N ILE A 125 10.14 15.23 0.86
CA ILE A 125 11.51 14.85 0.50
C ILE A 125 12.45 14.97 1.72
N GLU A 126 12.28 16.01 2.52
CA GLU A 126 13.07 16.25 3.73
C GLU A 126 12.80 15.17 4.78
N ARG A 127 11.54 14.85 5.04
CA ARG A 127 11.10 13.83 6.02
C ARG A 127 11.69 12.44 5.75
N VAL A 128 11.87 12.07 4.49
CA VAL A 128 12.51 10.79 4.14
C VAL A 128 14.04 10.89 4.02
N GLY A 129 14.65 12.03 4.38
CA GLY A 129 16.10 12.24 4.33
C GLY A 129 16.68 12.26 2.90
N MET A 130 15.89 12.72 1.91
CA MET A 130 16.29 12.69 0.49
C MET A 130 16.57 14.07 -0.11
N THR A 131 16.76 15.11 0.72
CA THR A 131 16.95 16.50 0.27
C THR A 131 18.14 16.63 -0.67
N GLU A 132 19.28 16.03 -0.35
CA GLU A 132 20.49 16.06 -1.20
C GLU A 132 20.30 15.30 -2.52
N HIS A 133 19.41 14.30 -2.52
CA HIS A 133 19.08 13.48 -3.69
C HIS A 133 17.88 14.01 -4.50
N ALA A 134 17.29 15.14 -4.11
CA ALA A 134 16.07 15.65 -4.74
C ALA A 134 16.14 15.79 -6.27
N ARG A 135 17.33 16.06 -6.80
CA ARG A 135 17.60 16.21 -8.25
C ARG A 135 18.26 14.97 -8.87
N THR A 136 18.48 13.92 -8.08
CA THR A 136 19.08 12.67 -8.57
C THR A 136 18.00 11.83 -9.27
N SER A 137 18.35 11.26 -10.42
CA SER A 137 17.47 10.32 -11.11
C SER A 137 17.28 9.04 -10.27
N LEU A 138 16.04 8.52 -10.21
CA LEU A 138 15.72 7.26 -9.52
C LEU A 138 16.60 6.09 -9.96
N ALA A 139 16.94 6.02 -11.25
CA ALA A 139 17.79 4.96 -11.78
C ALA A 139 19.20 4.92 -11.18
N ARG A 140 19.65 6.01 -10.56
CA ARG A 140 20.99 6.14 -9.93
C ARG A 140 20.97 5.89 -8.43
N LEU A 141 19.81 5.64 -7.84
CA LEU A 141 19.62 5.46 -6.41
C LEU A 141 19.70 3.99 -6.03
N SER A 142 20.17 3.72 -4.79
CA SER A 142 20.05 2.39 -4.19
C SER A 142 18.59 1.98 -4.01
N GLY A 143 18.35 0.70 -3.76
CA GLY A 143 17.00 0.19 -3.52
C GLY A 143 16.27 0.88 -2.38
N GLY A 144 16.94 1.05 -1.25
CA GLY A 144 16.36 1.74 -0.11
C GLY A 144 16.09 3.23 -0.39
N GLN A 145 16.99 3.92 -1.13
CA GLN A 145 16.76 5.31 -1.52
C GLN A 145 15.57 5.45 -2.47
N GLN A 146 15.40 4.53 -3.42
CA GLN A 146 14.22 4.53 -4.29
C GLN A 146 12.94 4.32 -3.49
N GLN A 147 12.95 3.42 -2.52
CA GLN A 147 11.84 3.18 -1.63
C GLN A 147 11.47 4.44 -0.83
N ARG A 148 12.45 5.13 -0.25
CA ARG A 148 12.24 6.43 0.41
C ARG A 148 11.62 7.46 -0.52
N ALA A 149 12.04 7.54 -1.78
CA ALA A 149 11.44 8.44 -2.76
C ALA A 149 9.96 8.11 -3.04
N PHE A 150 9.57 6.82 -3.06
CA PHE A 150 8.17 6.41 -3.22
C PHE A 150 7.34 6.69 -1.96
N ILE A 151 7.92 6.58 -0.76
CA ILE A 151 7.26 7.04 0.47
C ILE A 151 7.05 8.55 0.44
N ALA A 152 8.07 9.32 0.06
CA ALA A 152 7.91 10.78 -0.09
C ALA A 152 6.77 11.14 -1.07
N LYS A 153 6.64 10.38 -2.18
CA LYS A 153 5.51 10.54 -3.09
C LYS A 153 4.16 10.27 -2.40
N ALA A 154 4.09 9.23 -1.56
CA ALA A 154 2.88 8.92 -0.80
C ALA A 154 2.58 10.00 0.24
N LEU A 155 3.59 10.45 1.00
CA LEU A 155 3.48 11.55 1.96
C LEU A 155 2.96 12.83 1.32
N ALA A 156 3.56 13.25 0.20
CA ALA A 156 3.15 14.45 -0.51
C ALA A 156 1.70 14.40 -1.01
N ALA A 157 1.15 13.22 -1.25
CA ALA A 157 -0.23 13.05 -1.68
C ALA A 157 -1.26 13.23 -0.55
N GLU A 158 -0.85 13.21 0.73
CA GLU A 158 -1.72 13.26 1.91
C GLU A 158 -2.87 12.24 1.81
N PRO A 159 -2.57 10.92 1.70
CA PRO A 159 -3.59 9.93 1.44
C PRO A 159 -4.52 9.70 2.63
N GLU A 160 -5.78 9.35 2.37
CA GLU A 160 -6.70 8.80 3.36
C GLU A 160 -6.58 7.27 3.47
N LEU A 161 -6.15 6.62 2.38
CA LEU A 161 -5.84 5.19 2.30
C LEU A 161 -4.51 5.00 1.56
N LEU A 162 -3.56 4.35 2.23
CA LEU A 162 -2.28 3.94 1.68
C LEU A 162 -2.24 2.42 1.52
N VAL A 163 -2.08 1.94 0.30
CA VAL A 163 -1.94 0.52 -0.01
C VAL A 163 -0.53 0.24 -0.49
N LEU A 164 0.17 -0.63 0.21
CA LEU A 164 1.56 -1.02 -0.05
C LEU A 164 1.59 -2.50 -0.44
N ASP A 165 1.98 -2.81 -1.67
CA ASP A 165 2.02 -4.19 -2.18
C ASP A 165 3.47 -4.64 -2.35
N GLU A 166 3.94 -5.51 -1.44
CA GLU A 166 5.31 -6.04 -1.36
C GLU A 166 6.38 -4.93 -1.36
N PRO A 167 6.26 -3.88 -0.51
CA PRO A 167 7.08 -2.68 -0.64
C PRO A 167 8.56 -2.91 -0.30
N THR A 168 8.89 -3.93 0.50
CA THR A 168 10.25 -4.21 1.00
C THR A 168 10.94 -5.37 0.28
N THR A 169 10.32 -5.94 -0.73
CA THR A 169 10.91 -7.06 -1.48
C THR A 169 12.23 -6.67 -2.13
N GLY A 170 13.30 -7.43 -1.82
CA GLY A 170 14.64 -7.20 -2.36
C GLY A 170 15.38 -6.00 -1.78
N VAL A 171 14.99 -5.56 -0.59
CA VAL A 171 15.63 -4.49 0.18
C VAL A 171 16.34 -5.10 1.39
N ASP A 172 17.51 -4.58 1.77
CA ASP A 172 18.25 -5.03 2.95
C ASP A 172 17.52 -4.70 4.26
N VAL A 173 17.91 -5.38 5.36
CA VAL A 173 17.24 -5.28 6.66
C VAL A 173 17.27 -3.85 7.21
N ASP A 174 18.40 -3.16 7.13
CA ASP A 174 18.52 -1.79 7.65
C ASP A 174 17.56 -0.82 6.92
N ALA A 175 17.41 -1.01 5.61
CA ALA A 175 16.48 -0.21 4.83
C ALA A 175 15.01 -0.60 5.10
N GLN A 176 14.72 -1.86 5.44
CA GLN A 176 13.38 -2.29 5.88
C GLN A 176 12.99 -1.68 7.23
N GLU A 177 13.92 -1.63 8.20
CA GLU A 177 13.71 -0.97 9.49
C GLU A 177 13.46 0.53 9.33
N ALA A 178 14.31 1.22 8.56
CA ALA A 178 14.13 2.64 8.25
C ALA A 178 12.79 2.92 7.53
N PHE A 179 12.31 1.99 6.71
CA PHE A 179 11.00 2.07 6.08
C PHE A 179 9.86 1.91 7.08
N ALA A 180 9.98 0.97 8.02
CA ALA A 180 9.01 0.77 9.08
C ALA A 180 8.90 2.03 9.97
N ASP A 181 10.02 2.64 10.34
CA ASP A 181 10.06 3.89 11.12
C ASP A 181 9.30 5.01 10.40
N LEU A 182 9.54 5.20 9.09
CA LEU A 182 8.84 6.20 8.28
C LEU A 182 7.33 5.91 8.20
N LEU A 183 6.91 4.65 8.09
CA LEU A 183 5.50 4.29 8.09
C LEU A 183 4.86 4.53 9.46
N SER A 184 5.56 4.23 10.54
CA SER A 184 5.11 4.49 11.91
C SER A 184 4.86 5.99 12.14
N GLU A 185 5.82 6.81 11.73
CA GLU A 185 5.69 8.27 11.83
C GLU A 185 4.51 8.78 11.01
N LEU A 186 4.39 8.38 9.73
CA LEU A 186 3.27 8.74 8.88
C LEU A 186 1.93 8.37 9.52
N HIS A 187 1.79 7.12 9.93
CA HIS A 187 0.56 6.61 10.52
C HIS A 187 0.16 7.38 11.78
N ARG A 188 1.12 7.59 12.70
CA ARG A 188 0.90 8.32 13.96
C ARG A 188 0.48 9.78 13.73
N GLU A 189 1.07 10.46 12.72
CA GLU A 189 0.82 11.88 12.51
C GLU A 189 -0.46 12.15 11.72
N THR A 190 -0.79 11.29 10.77
CA THR A 190 -1.90 11.52 9.84
C THR A 190 -3.13 10.68 10.16
N GLY A 191 -2.97 9.59 10.91
CA GLY A 191 -4.01 8.59 11.11
C GLY A 191 -4.44 7.90 9.81
N THR A 192 -3.64 7.94 8.74
CA THR A 192 -3.95 7.33 7.45
C THR A 192 -4.25 5.84 7.62
N THR A 193 -5.32 5.34 6.99
CA THR A 193 -5.58 3.90 6.92
C THR A 193 -4.52 3.23 6.06
N ILE A 194 -3.87 2.18 6.56
CA ILE A 194 -2.77 1.49 5.85
C ILE A 194 -3.14 0.03 5.60
N LEU A 195 -3.04 -0.40 4.34
CA LEU A 195 -3.04 -1.81 3.96
C LEU A 195 -1.64 -2.20 3.49
N TYR A 196 -0.97 -3.03 4.27
CA TYR A 196 0.37 -3.52 4.00
C TYR A 196 0.30 -4.98 3.53
N VAL A 197 0.57 -5.22 2.27
CA VAL A 197 0.53 -6.57 1.68
C VAL A 197 1.95 -7.10 1.58
N SER A 198 2.24 -8.20 2.26
CA SER A 198 3.55 -8.85 2.18
C SER A 198 3.45 -10.34 2.54
N HIS A 199 4.44 -11.09 2.18
CA HIS A 199 4.68 -12.44 2.70
C HIS A 199 5.65 -12.42 3.89
N GLU A 200 6.34 -11.30 4.12
CA GLU A 200 7.27 -11.07 5.23
C GLU A 200 6.87 -9.78 5.96
N PHE A 201 6.73 -9.84 7.30
CA PHE A 201 6.28 -8.69 8.10
C PHE A 201 7.38 -8.09 8.96
N GLY A 202 8.38 -8.89 9.34
CA GLY A 202 9.54 -8.55 10.16
C GLY A 202 9.56 -7.14 10.76
N ALA A 203 10.08 -6.19 10.03
CA ALA A 203 10.24 -4.82 10.51
C ALA A 203 8.93 -4.07 10.83
N VAL A 204 7.79 -4.45 10.21
CA VAL A 204 6.51 -3.75 10.43
C VAL A 204 5.57 -4.47 11.40
N GLU A 205 5.93 -5.66 11.91
CA GLU A 205 5.05 -6.47 12.77
C GLU A 205 4.58 -5.71 14.01
N SER A 206 5.46 -4.92 14.62
CA SER A 206 5.15 -4.11 15.81
C SER A 206 4.23 -2.91 15.53
N LEU A 207 4.05 -2.54 14.27
CA LEU A 207 3.23 -1.40 13.85
C LEU A 207 1.82 -1.82 13.44
N VAL A 208 1.61 -3.13 13.20
CA VAL A 208 0.38 -3.68 12.67
C VAL A 208 -0.64 -3.87 13.79
N ASP A 209 -1.80 -3.21 13.67
CA ASP A 209 -2.92 -3.39 14.60
C ASP A 209 -3.58 -4.76 14.39
N ARG A 210 -3.64 -5.21 13.12
CA ARG A 210 -4.38 -6.40 12.72
C ARG A 210 -3.74 -7.10 11.53
N LEU A 211 -3.66 -8.41 11.61
CA LEU A 211 -3.14 -9.29 10.57
C LEU A 211 -4.27 -10.12 9.95
N VAL A 212 -4.34 -10.12 8.62
CA VAL A 212 -5.32 -10.88 7.84
C VAL A 212 -4.58 -11.85 6.94
N LEU A 213 -4.78 -13.16 7.15
CA LEU A 213 -4.19 -14.19 6.29
C LEU A 213 -5.18 -14.60 5.20
N VAL A 214 -4.72 -14.47 3.95
CA VAL A 214 -5.54 -14.75 2.76
C VAL A 214 -4.99 -15.97 2.01
N ARG A 215 -5.80 -17.01 1.91
CA ARG A 215 -5.57 -18.20 1.09
C ARG A 215 -6.86 -18.52 0.34
N ARG A 216 -7.18 -17.73 -0.70
CA ARG A 216 -8.47 -17.68 -1.41
C ARG A 216 -9.66 -17.26 -0.54
N SER A 217 -9.63 -17.52 0.74
CA SER A 217 -10.52 -17.03 1.79
C SER A 217 -9.67 -16.41 2.91
N ILE A 218 -10.28 -15.70 3.83
CA ILE A 218 -9.62 -15.28 5.07
C ILE A 218 -9.53 -16.50 5.97
N VAL A 219 -8.30 -16.90 6.33
CA VAL A 219 -8.04 -18.05 7.20
C VAL A 219 -7.63 -17.63 8.62
N PHE A 220 -7.24 -16.37 8.78
CA PHE A 220 -6.99 -15.72 10.07
C PHE A 220 -7.28 -14.24 9.96
N ASP A 221 -7.82 -13.67 11.01
CA ASP A 221 -8.12 -12.25 11.14
C ASP A 221 -8.06 -11.87 12.62
N GLY A 222 -7.03 -11.10 13.02
CA GLY A 222 -6.83 -10.76 14.41
C GLY A 222 -5.47 -10.09 14.67
N PRO A 223 -5.14 -9.82 15.96
CA PRO A 223 -3.86 -9.21 16.30
C PRO A 223 -2.69 -10.14 15.92
N PRO A 224 -1.51 -9.58 15.54
CA PRO A 224 -0.34 -10.39 15.17
C PRO A 224 0.05 -11.43 16.22
N SER A 225 -0.10 -11.11 17.51
CA SER A 225 0.17 -12.02 18.63
C SER A 225 -0.71 -13.27 18.67
N GLY A 226 -1.83 -13.28 17.95
CA GLY A 226 -2.74 -14.42 17.82
C GLY A 226 -2.40 -15.36 16.67
N LEU A 227 -1.34 -15.11 15.93
CA LEU A 227 -0.95 -15.90 14.78
C LEU A 227 -0.65 -17.34 15.18
N PRO A 228 -1.24 -18.37 14.52
CA PRO A 228 -0.94 -19.76 14.82
C PRO A 228 0.55 -20.08 14.68
N ALA A 229 1.10 -20.85 15.63
CA ALA A 229 2.49 -21.30 15.60
C ALA A 229 2.78 -22.02 14.27
N GLY A 230 3.88 -21.62 13.61
CA GLY A 230 4.26 -22.17 12.31
C GLY A 230 4.09 -21.23 11.12
N TRP A 231 3.35 -20.14 11.24
CA TRP A 231 3.23 -19.16 10.16
C TRP A 231 4.47 -18.29 9.94
N HIS A 232 5.35 -18.23 10.94
CA HIS A 232 6.66 -17.59 10.84
C HIS A 232 7.73 -18.49 10.16
N ASP A 233 7.37 -19.75 9.81
CA ASP A 233 8.29 -20.68 9.13
C ASP A 233 8.28 -20.41 7.62
N PRO A 234 9.43 -20.04 7.01
CA PRO A 234 9.56 -19.80 5.58
C PRO A 234 9.10 -20.97 4.69
N SER A 235 9.05 -22.20 5.24
CA SER A 235 8.61 -23.40 4.52
C SER A 235 7.11 -23.37 4.15
N HIS A 236 6.28 -22.58 4.83
CA HIS A 236 4.86 -22.42 4.52
C HIS A 236 4.56 -21.42 3.39
N ALA A 237 5.56 -20.66 2.95
CA ALA A 237 5.39 -19.71 1.83
C ALA A 237 5.28 -20.41 0.46
N HIS A 238 5.60 -21.69 0.36
CA HIS A 238 5.67 -22.46 -0.89
C HIS A 238 4.70 -23.66 -0.96
N ALA A 239 3.80 -23.83 -0.02
CA ALA A 239 2.85 -24.94 0.00
C ALA A 239 1.43 -24.55 -0.47
#